data_882748de88b3874717719a1a9aac78d3
#
_entry.id   882748de88b3874717719a1a9aac78d3
#
_cell.length_a   1.000
_cell.length_b   1.000
_cell.length_c   1.000
_cell.angle_alpha   90.00
_cell.angle_beta   90.00
_cell.angle_gamma   90.00
#
_symmetry.space_group_name_H-M   'P 1'
#
loop_
_entity.id
_entity.type
_entity.pdbx_description
1 polymer ?
#
loop_
_entity_poly.entity_id
_entity_poly.type
_entity_poly.pdbx_seq_one_letter_code
_entity_poly.pdbx_strand_id
1 'polypeptide(L)'
;YDQGPGFMRSQADDVYYPIACALRHLGGELEKLRGFARFSDYNGILGGEIEPKNRVLPLLANHFCSRMAGEPFFLYDRTHRELLLYTKGQRRICPVESLTLELPGSEELQYRALWQEFFRTVSIRERTNPRCQNSFLPKRYRGVMTEFLPVDYEGLNRPAAAGDLPAPGAPAGISAPGTPPGSGPSAPGSAP
;
A
#
# COMPACT_ATOMS: atom_id res chain seq x y z
N TYR A 1 -7.33 -36.46 3.48
CA TYR A 1 -8.77 -36.60 3.19
C TYR A 1 -9.47 -37.49 4.22
N ASP A 2 -8.73 -38.38 4.90
CA ASP A 2 -9.32 -39.40 5.78
C ASP A 2 -9.77 -38.90 7.16
N GLN A 3 -9.38 -37.70 7.59
CA GLN A 3 -9.66 -37.21 8.95
C GLN A 3 -10.82 -36.20 9.02
N GLY A 4 -11.39 -35.79 7.90
CA GLY A 4 -12.55 -34.90 7.84
C GLY A 4 -12.36 -33.51 8.47
N PRO A 5 -13.44 -32.69 8.64
CA PRO A 5 -13.37 -31.34 9.19
C PRO A 5 -12.88 -31.27 10.66
N GLY A 6 -12.90 -32.37 11.40
CA GLY A 6 -12.40 -32.46 12.78
C GLY A 6 -10.88 -32.33 12.90
N PHE A 7 -10.14 -32.69 11.86
CA PHE A 7 -8.68 -32.59 11.82
C PHE A 7 -8.20 -31.17 12.04
N MET A 8 -8.89 -30.19 11.49
CA MET A 8 -8.56 -28.75 11.63
C MET A 8 -8.68 -28.23 13.08
N ARG A 9 -9.24 -29.01 13.99
CA ARG A 9 -9.39 -28.67 15.42
C ARG A 9 -8.38 -29.39 16.32
N SER A 10 -7.63 -30.34 15.80
CA SER A 10 -6.62 -31.10 16.57
C SER A 10 -5.36 -30.23 16.72
N GLN A 11 -5.20 -29.59 17.90
CA GLN A 11 -4.02 -28.80 18.23
C GLN A 11 -2.78 -29.66 18.58
N ALA A 12 -2.94 -30.96 18.65
CA ALA A 12 -1.88 -31.91 19.02
C ALA A 12 -1.17 -32.54 17.82
N ASP A 13 -1.54 -32.20 16.59
CA ASP A 13 -0.94 -32.73 15.36
C ASP A 13 0.29 -31.91 14.96
N ASP A 14 1.43 -32.55 14.81
CA ASP A 14 2.71 -31.92 14.48
C ASP A 14 2.69 -31.20 13.12
N VAL A 15 1.80 -31.57 12.22
CA VAL A 15 1.64 -30.93 10.90
C VAL A 15 0.64 -29.78 10.97
N TYR A 16 -0.47 -29.96 11.68
CA TYR A 16 -1.53 -28.98 11.75
C TYR A 16 -1.15 -27.75 12.60
N TYR A 17 -0.49 -27.96 13.74
CA TYR A 17 -0.17 -26.87 14.64
C TYR A 17 0.69 -25.75 14.01
N PRO A 18 1.79 -26.05 13.29
CA PRO A 18 2.57 -25.03 12.60
C PRO A 18 1.76 -24.27 11.55
N ILE A 19 0.89 -24.95 10.79
CA ILE A 19 0.02 -24.32 9.79
C ILE A 19 -0.98 -23.36 10.46
N ALA A 20 -1.62 -23.81 11.53
CA ALA A 20 -2.56 -22.98 12.30
C ALA A 20 -1.88 -21.74 12.89
N CYS A 21 -0.66 -21.86 13.38
CA CYS A 21 0.16 -20.74 13.84
C CYS A 21 0.51 -19.78 12.71
N ALA A 22 0.91 -20.27 11.55
CA ALA A 22 1.22 -19.46 10.38
C ALA A 22 -0.02 -18.68 9.90
N LEU A 23 -1.17 -19.33 9.80
CA LEU A 23 -2.44 -18.68 9.43
C LEU A 23 -2.85 -17.61 10.45
N ARG A 24 -2.66 -17.85 11.74
CA ARG A 24 -2.94 -16.86 12.80
C ARG A 24 -2.02 -15.65 12.68
N HIS A 25 -0.73 -15.86 12.40
CA HIS A 25 0.21 -14.77 12.20
C HIS A 25 -0.12 -13.95 10.96
N LEU A 26 -0.44 -14.62 9.84
CA LEU A 26 -0.88 -13.99 8.59
C LEU A 26 -2.16 -13.16 8.80
N GLY A 27 -3.17 -13.76 9.44
CA GLY A 27 -4.42 -13.07 9.77
C GLY A 27 -4.22 -11.87 10.69
N GLY A 28 -3.40 -12.02 11.73
CA GLY A 28 -3.05 -10.92 12.64
C GLY A 28 -2.28 -9.77 11.97
N GLU A 29 -1.44 -10.07 10.98
CA GLU A 29 -0.77 -9.04 10.20
C GLU A 29 -1.76 -8.33 9.26
N LEU A 30 -2.63 -9.09 8.61
CA LEU A 30 -3.66 -8.58 7.71
C LEU A 30 -4.58 -7.57 8.43
N GLU A 31 -5.08 -7.93 9.63
CA GLU A 31 -5.94 -7.04 10.42
C GLU A 31 -5.23 -5.74 10.82
N LYS A 32 -3.97 -5.83 11.22
CA LYS A 32 -3.16 -4.64 11.54
C LYS A 32 -3.00 -3.72 10.32
N LEU A 33 -2.65 -4.26 9.18
CA LEU A 33 -2.43 -3.46 7.96
C LEU A 33 -3.72 -2.83 7.42
N ARG A 34 -4.88 -3.46 7.62
CA ARG A 34 -6.18 -2.83 7.33
C ARG A 34 -6.40 -1.54 8.13
N GLY A 35 -5.92 -1.49 9.38
CA GLY A 35 -6.02 -0.32 10.24
C GLY A 35 -4.86 0.67 10.14
N PHE A 36 -3.66 0.20 9.75
CA PHE A 36 -2.44 1.00 9.81
C PHE A 36 -2.03 1.60 8.47
N ALA A 37 -2.50 1.07 7.33
CA ALA A 37 -2.23 1.68 6.04
C ALA A 37 -2.76 3.12 6.02
N ARG A 38 -1.92 4.03 5.55
CA ARG A 38 -2.23 5.45 5.37
C ARG A 38 -2.14 5.76 3.89
N PHE A 39 -3.05 6.59 3.45
CA PHE A 39 -3.09 7.06 2.07
C PHE A 39 -2.93 8.57 2.07
N SER A 40 -2.17 9.05 1.12
CA SER A 40 -1.95 10.47 0.84
C SER A 40 -2.41 10.78 -0.57
N ASP A 41 -2.83 11.99 -0.79
CA ASP A 41 -3.23 12.44 -2.12
C ASP A 41 -2.00 12.83 -2.95
N TYR A 42 -1.90 12.23 -4.13
CA TYR A 42 -0.93 12.54 -5.17
C TYR A 42 -1.69 13.01 -6.41
N ASN A 43 -2.11 14.27 -6.42
CA ASN A 43 -2.84 14.88 -7.54
C ASN A 43 -4.11 14.10 -7.94
N GLY A 44 -4.95 13.74 -6.95
CA GLY A 44 -6.21 13.04 -7.17
C GLY A 44 -6.08 11.52 -7.24
N ILE A 45 -4.90 10.96 -6.95
CA ILE A 45 -4.69 9.52 -6.80
C ILE A 45 -4.25 9.24 -5.37
N LEU A 46 -4.99 8.41 -4.65
CA LEU A 46 -4.63 8.03 -3.29
C LEU A 46 -3.48 7.03 -3.31
N GLY A 47 -2.35 7.37 -2.72
CA GLY A 47 -1.17 6.52 -2.63
C GLY A 47 -0.87 6.09 -1.20
N GLY A 48 -0.63 4.80 -0.99
CA GLY A 48 -0.22 4.25 0.29
C GLY A 48 0.99 3.33 0.18
N GLU A 49 1.73 3.22 1.28
CA GLU A 49 2.85 2.30 1.41
C GLU A 49 2.65 1.38 2.61
N ILE A 50 3.11 0.15 2.50
CA ILE A 50 3.12 -0.84 3.59
C ILE A 50 4.45 -1.60 3.61
N GLU A 51 4.83 -2.07 4.81
CA GLU A 51 6.01 -2.92 5.02
C GLU A 51 5.61 -4.21 5.76
N PRO A 52 4.92 -5.15 5.11
CA PRO A 52 4.51 -6.40 5.73
C PRO A 52 5.66 -7.40 5.80
N LYS A 53 5.58 -8.38 6.72
CA LYS A 53 6.47 -9.55 6.73
C LYS A 53 6.03 -10.63 5.75
N ASN A 54 4.72 -10.80 5.62
CA ASN A 54 4.11 -11.79 4.75
C ASN A 54 3.56 -11.12 3.49
N ARG A 55 3.48 -11.86 2.39
CA ARG A 55 2.90 -11.38 1.13
C ARG A 55 1.38 -11.23 1.25
N VAL A 56 0.92 -10.16 1.87
CA VAL A 56 -0.48 -9.90 2.21
C VAL A 56 -1.20 -9.00 1.21
N LEU A 57 -0.50 -8.38 0.27
CA LEU A 57 -1.09 -7.42 -0.68
C LEU A 57 -2.28 -8.00 -1.46
N PRO A 58 -2.25 -9.25 -1.98
CA PRO A 58 -3.40 -9.86 -2.63
C PRO A 58 -4.63 -10.01 -1.72
N LEU A 59 -4.41 -10.25 -0.43
CA LEU A 59 -5.47 -10.39 0.57
C LEU A 59 -6.05 -9.03 1.01
N LEU A 60 -5.22 -7.99 1.03
CA LEU A 60 -5.63 -6.61 1.34
C LEU A 60 -6.40 -5.97 0.18
N ALA A 61 -6.17 -6.41 -1.06
CA ALA A 61 -6.77 -5.81 -2.24
C ALA A 61 -8.29 -5.71 -2.16
N ASN A 62 -8.98 -6.78 -1.75
CA ASN A 62 -10.45 -6.78 -1.62
C ASN A 62 -10.93 -5.72 -0.63
N HIS A 63 -10.24 -5.60 0.52
CA HIS A 63 -10.60 -4.65 1.56
C HIS A 63 -10.52 -3.20 1.06
N PHE A 64 -9.39 -2.81 0.46
CA PHE A 64 -9.19 -1.43 0.02
C PHE A 64 -9.99 -1.11 -1.25
N CYS A 65 -10.13 -2.03 -2.20
CA CYS A 65 -10.99 -1.84 -3.36
C CYS A 65 -12.47 -1.62 -2.97
N SER A 66 -12.96 -2.31 -1.93
CA SER A 66 -14.32 -2.08 -1.42
C SER A 66 -14.43 -0.77 -0.66
N ARG A 67 -13.42 -0.40 0.14
CA ARG A 67 -13.43 0.81 0.96
C ARG A 67 -13.35 2.08 0.12
N MET A 68 -12.56 2.07 -0.94
CA MET A 68 -12.28 3.20 -1.83
C MET A 68 -12.79 2.94 -3.25
N ALA A 69 -14.00 2.39 -3.36
CA ALA A 69 -14.56 1.93 -4.65
C ALA A 69 -14.70 3.04 -5.71
N GLY A 70 -14.87 4.29 -5.27
CA GLY A 70 -15.03 5.46 -6.14
C GLY A 70 -13.71 6.15 -6.52
N GLU A 71 -12.62 5.88 -5.81
CA GLU A 71 -11.38 6.62 -5.93
C GLU A 71 -10.27 5.79 -6.59
N PRO A 72 -9.48 6.38 -7.49
CA PRO A 72 -8.27 5.73 -7.97
C PRO A 72 -7.24 5.69 -6.85
N PHE A 73 -6.64 4.52 -6.63
CA PHE A 73 -5.58 4.39 -5.63
C PHE A 73 -4.52 3.39 -6.02
N PHE A 74 -3.37 3.51 -5.36
CA PHE A 74 -2.35 2.49 -5.36
C PHE A 74 -1.90 2.17 -3.93
N LEU A 75 -1.44 0.93 -3.72
CA LEU A 75 -0.83 0.48 -2.48
C LEU A 75 0.46 -0.27 -2.78
N TYR A 76 1.58 0.25 -2.30
CA TYR A 76 2.91 -0.29 -2.56
C TYR A 76 3.41 -1.11 -1.36
N ASP A 77 3.71 -2.37 -1.61
CA ASP A 77 4.40 -3.25 -0.67
C ASP A 77 5.91 -3.13 -0.88
N ARG A 78 6.57 -2.39 0.02
CA ARG A 78 8.01 -2.12 -0.03
C ARG A 78 8.85 -3.38 0.19
N THR A 79 8.32 -4.33 0.98
CA THR A 79 9.03 -5.57 1.31
C THR A 79 9.10 -6.52 0.13
N HIS A 80 7.97 -6.72 -0.55
CA HIS A 80 7.84 -7.68 -1.65
C HIS A 80 7.95 -7.04 -3.02
N ARG A 81 8.09 -5.69 -3.08
CA ARG A 81 8.18 -4.90 -4.32
C ARG A 81 7.00 -5.15 -5.25
N GLU A 82 5.81 -5.09 -4.67
CA GLU A 82 4.55 -5.26 -5.38
C GLU A 82 3.68 -4.02 -5.26
N LEU A 83 3.01 -3.68 -6.34
CA LEU A 83 2.13 -2.53 -6.43
C LEU A 83 0.72 -3.00 -6.78
N LEU A 84 -0.24 -2.72 -5.90
CA LEU A 84 -1.66 -2.82 -6.20
C LEU A 84 -2.11 -1.50 -6.81
N LEU A 85 -2.65 -1.56 -8.02
CA LEU A 85 -3.30 -0.44 -8.71
C LEU A 85 -4.80 -0.70 -8.74
N TYR A 86 -5.59 0.33 -8.48
CA TYR A 86 -7.05 0.29 -8.59
C TYR A 86 -7.60 1.55 -9.25
N THR A 87 -8.42 1.37 -10.25
CA THR A 87 -9.15 2.45 -10.92
C THR A 87 -10.42 1.93 -11.55
N LYS A 88 -11.52 2.68 -11.41
CA LYS A 88 -12.82 2.39 -12.06
C LYS A 88 -13.28 0.93 -11.92
N GLY A 89 -13.13 0.34 -10.73
CA GLY A 89 -13.54 -1.04 -10.46
C GLY A 89 -12.56 -2.12 -10.94
N GLN A 90 -11.48 -1.74 -11.62
CA GLN A 90 -10.44 -2.66 -12.06
C GLN A 90 -9.25 -2.63 -11.13
N ARG A 91 -8.72 -3.79 -10.80
CA ARG A 91 -7.52 -3.92 -9.97
C ARG A 91 -6.44 -4.73 -10.67
N ARG A 92 -5.20 -4.35 -10.43
CA ARG A 92 -4.03 -5.07 -10.93
C ARG A 92 -2.94 -5.07 -9.87
N ILE A 93 -2.27 -6.20 -9.69
CA ILE A 93 -1.05 -6.29 -8.89
C ILE A 93 0.10 -6.58 -9.85
N CYS A 94 1.14 -5.77 -9.79
CA CYS A 94 2.32 -5.90 -10.62
C CYS A 94 3.60 -5.77 -9.76
N PRO A 95 4.68 -6.45 -10.14
CA PRO A 95 5.98 -6.23 -9.53
C PRO A 95 6.52 -4.86 -9.94
N VAL A 96 7.16 -4.14 -9.00
CA VAL A 96 7.77 -2.84 -9.22
C VAL A 96 9.08 -2.80 -8.43
N GLU A 97 10.20 -2.67 -9.10
CA GLU A 97 11.52 -2.71 -8.44
C GLU A 97 11.73 -1.55 -7.47
N SER A 98 11.30 -0.36 -7.85
CA SER A 98 11.30 0.83 -6.99
C SER A 98 10.15 1.74 -7.36
N LEU A 99 9.56 2.39 -6.38
CA LEU A 99 8.56 3.43 -6.57
C LEU A 99 9.11 4.72 -5.99
N THR A 100 9.37 5.69 -6.86
CA THR A 100 9.70 7.05 -6.46
C THR A 100 8.42 7.87 -6.55
N LEU A 101 7.90 8.28 -5.40
CA LEU A 101 6.75 9.16 -5.33
C LEU A 101 7.25 10.61 -5.36
N GLU A 102 6.55 11.44 -6.09
CA GLU A 102 6.74 12.88 -6.00
C GLU A 102 6.42 13.36 -4.58
N LEU A 103 7.00 14.50 -4.20
CA LEU A 103 6.66 15.09 -2.91
C LEU A 103 5.16 15.45 -2.91
N PRO A 104 4.46 15.18 -1.81
CA PRO A 104 3.06 15.56 -1.69
C PRO A 104 2.88 17.07 -1.90
N GLY A 105 1.76 17.46 -2.49
CA GLY A 105 1.40 18.87 -2.65
C GLY A 105 1.29 19.59 -1.30
N SER A 106 1.34 20.91 -1.31
CA SER A 106 1.26 21.74 -0.10
C SER A 106 -0.02 21.49 0.71
N GLU A 107 -1.11 21.20 0.06
CA GLU A 107 -2.39 20.87 0.69
C GLU A 107 -2.32 19.55 1.47
N GLU A 108 -1.76 18.51 0.87
CA GLU A 108 -1.55 17.23 1.55
C GLU A 108 -0.61 17.38 2.76
N LEU A 109 0.43 18.21 2.66
CA LEU A 109 1.32 18.49 3.80
C LEU A 109 0.59 19.16 4.94
N GLN A 110 -0.36 20.08 4.64
CA GLN A 110 -1.23 20.69 5.66
C GLN A 110 -2.13 19.66 6.33
N TYR A 111 -2.77 18.77 5.57
CA TYR A 111 -3.58 17.68 6.13
C TYR A 111 -2.75 16.74 7.00
N ARG A 112 -1.53 16.41 6.61
CA ARG A 112 -0.62 15.61 7.45
C ARG A 112 -0.28 16.29 8.76
N ALA A 113 0.02 17.59 8.72
CA ALA A 113 0.31 18.37 9.92
C ALA A 113 -0.91 18.45 10.86
N LEU A 114 -2.10 18.69 10.32
CA LEU A 114 -3.36 18.66 11.08
C LEU A 114 -3.63 17.30 11.70
N TRP A 115 -3.40 16.21 10.95
CA TRP A 115 -3.56 14.84 11.45
C TRP A 115 -2.60 14.54 12.60
N GLN A 116 -1.35 14.97 12.50
CA GLN A 116 -0.35 14.79 13.56
C GLN A 116 -0.71 15.57 14.81
N GLU A 117 -1.18 16.81 14.65
CA GLU A 117 -1.61 17.64 15.78
C GLU A 117 -2.85 17.02 16.44
N PHE A 118 -3.84 16.58 15.66
CA PHE A 118 -4.99 15.85 16.19
C PHE A 118 -4.56 14.62 16.97
N PHE A 119 -3.68 13.79 16.42
CA PHE A 119 -3.18 12.58 17.08
C PHE A 119 -2.49 12.89 18.41
N ARG A 120 -1.76 14.02 18.48
CA ARG A 120 -1.08 14.48 19.69
C ARG A 120 -2.05 15.01 20.74
N THR A 121 -3.07 15.75 20.33
CA THR A 121 -4.02 16.40 21.24
C THR A 121 -5.06 15.44 21.81
N VAL A 122 -5.47 14.42 21.05
CA VAL A 122 -6.44 13.39 21.51
C VAL A 122 -5.81 12.43 22.54
N SER A 123 -4.48 12.35 22.61
CA SER A 123 -3.80 11.47 23.55
C SER A 123 -3.92 12.00 25.00
N ILE A 124 -4.52 11.18 25.87
CA ILE A 124 -4.61 11.47 27.29
C ILE A 124 -3.29 11.06 27.96
N ARG A 125 -2.50 12.04 28.42
CA ARG A 125 -1.15 11.81 28.97
C ARG A 125 -1.13 10.86 30.14
N GLU A 126 -2.13 10.92 31.03
CA GLU A 126 -2.28 10.07 32.21
C GLU A 126 -2.54 8.61 31.86
N ARG A 127 -3.03 8.34 30.64
CA ARG A 127 -3.26 6.98 30.11
C ARG A 127 -2.13 6.45 29.26
N THR A 128 -1.00 7.17 29.17
CA THR A 128 0.13 6.75 28.37
C THR A 128 0.71 5.43 28.89
N ASN A 129 0.62 4.39 28.08
CA ASN A 129 1.19 3.07 28.37
C ASN A 129 2.00 2.56 27.16
N PRO A 130 3.32 2.83 27.11
CA PRO A 130 4.15 2.44 25.95
C PRO A 130 4.19 0.93 25.72
N ARG A 131 4.10 0.11 26.77
CA ARG A 131 4.09 -1.36 26.64
C ARG A 131 2.83 -1.82 25.93
N CYS A 132 1.67 -1.34 26.36
CA CYS A 132 0.38 -1.62 25.74
C CYS A 132 0.35 -1.10 24.30
N GLN A 133 0.76 0.14 24.07
CA GLN A 133 0.84 0.73 22.74
C GLN A 133 1.70 -0.10 21.77
N ASN A 134 2.88 -0.55 22.20
CA ASN A 134 3.75 -1.38 21.36
C ASN A 134 3.17 -2.76 21.05
N SER A 135 2.30 -3.30 21.93
CA SER A 135 1.61 -4.58 21.67
C SER A 135 0.57 -4.44 20.56
N PHE A 136 -0.22 -3.37 20.58
CA PHE A 136 -1.27 -3.13 19.59
C PHE A 136 -0.75 -2.48 18.32
N LEU A 137 0.22 -1.56 18.44
CA LEU A 137 0.85 -0.87 17.32
C LEU A 137 2.38 -1.07 17.36
N PRO A 138 2.87 -2.20 16.86
CA PRO A 138 4.31 -2.47 16.82
C PRO A 138 5.10 -1.41 16.06
N LYS A 139 6.29 -1.07 16.58
CA LYS A 139 7.15 0.01 16.03
C LYS A 139 7.44 -0.14 14.53
N ARG A 140 7.51 -1.38 14.03
CA ARG A 140 7.82 -1.67 12.62
C ARG A 140 6.82 -1.06 11.62
N TYR A 141 5.55 -0.86 12.03
CA TYR A 141 4.55 -0.27 11.15
C TYR A 141 4.58 1.26 11.14
N ARG A 142 5.25 1.89 12.11
CA ARG A 142 5.24 3.35 12.29
C ARG A 142 5.99 4.10 11.20
N GLY A 143 6.94 3.44 10.52
CA GLY A 143 7.75 4.05 9.47
C GLY A 143 6.97 4.53 8.23
N VAL A 144 5.76 3.97 8.02
CA VAL A 144 4.87 4.34 6.90
C VAL A 144 3.57 5.01 7.37
N MET A 145 3.46 5.34 8.67
CA MET A 145 2.25 5.97 9.23
C MET A 145 2.48 7.46 9.41
N THR A 146 1.61 8.26 8.83
CA THR A 146 1.70 9.73 8.79
C THR A 146 1.92 10.36 10.17
N GLU A 147 1.28 9.86 11.21
CA GLU A 147 1.36 10.39 12.58
C GLU A 147 2.74 10.21 13.23
N PHE A 148 3.61 9.38 12.69
CA PHE A 148 4.97 9.13 13.20
C PHE A 148 6.08 9.63 12.29
N LEU A 149 5.73 10.14 11.11
CA LEU A 149 6.69 10.72 10.20
C LEU A 149 7.10 12.13 10.69
N PRO A 150 8.33 12.59 10.39
CA PRO A 150 8.72 13.95 10.66
C PRO A 150 7.82 14.94 9.89
N VAL A 151 7.47 16.07 10.52
CA VAL A 151 6.74 17.15 9.84
C VAL A 151 7.72 17.92 8.98
N ASP A 152 7.46 18.03 7.70
CA ASP A 152 8.19 18.88 6.78
C ASP A 152 7.62 20.31 6.84
N TYR A 153 8.08 21.09 7.82
CA TYR A 153 7.69 22.52 7.96
C TYR A 153 8.24 23.39 6.82
N GLU A 154 9.33 23.02 6.19
CA GLU A 154 9.88 23.76 5.05
C GLU A 154 8.99 23.58 3.82
N GLY A 155 8.47 22.37 3.60
CA GLY A 155 7.50 22.08 2.55
C GLY A 155 6.17 22.83 2.74
N LEU A 156 5.71 23.00 4.00
CA LEU A 156 4.48 23.76 4.32
C LEU A 156 4.56 25.25 3.95
N ASN A 157 5.75 25.84 4.05
CA ASN A 157 5.99 27.26 3.77
C ASN A 157 6.43 27.53 2.33
N ARG A 158 6.56 26.50 1.50
CA ARG A 158 6.92 26.69 0.09
C ARG A 158 5.71 27.30 -0.64
N PRO A 159 5.81 28.50 -1.23
CA PRO A 159 4.74 29.03 -2.06
C PRO A 159 4.51 28.07 -3.21
N ALA A 160 3.24 27.76 -3.49
CA ALA A 160 2.87 26.94 -4.66
C ALA A 160 3.55 27.56 -5.89
N ALA A 161 4.43 26.80 -6.53
CA ALA A 161 5.08 27.26 -7.73
C ALA A 161 3.98 27.54 -8.79
N ALA A 162 3.96 28.76 -9.33
CA ALA A 162 2.98 29.21 -10.30
C ALA A 162 3.19 28.49 -11.67
N GLY A 163 3.12 27.17 -11.65
CA GLY A 163 3.35 26.29 -12.79
C GLY A 163 2.87 24.86 -12.55
N ASP A 164 2.53 24.50 -11.31
CA ASP A 164 2.17 23.11 -10.93
C ASP A 164 0.66 22.80 -11.00
N LEU A 165 -0.10 23.56 -11.75
CA LEU A 165 -1.46 23.16 -12.10
C LEU A 165 -1.37 22.32 -13.39
N PRO A 166 -1.45 20.98 -13.33
CA PRO A 166 -1.64 20.19 -14.53
C PRO A 166 -2.97 20.59 -15.13
N ALA A 167 -2.97 20.86 -16.45
CA ALA A 167 -4.20 21.10 -17.19
C ALA A 167 -5.19 19.95 -16.93
N PRO A 168 -6.48 20.21 -16.67
CA PRO A 168 -7.45 19.17 -16.40
C PRO A 168 -7.56 18.24 -17.62
N GLY A 169 -7.04 17.00 -17.47
CA GLY A 169 -7.23 15.97 -18.48
C GLY A 169 -5.99 15.23 -19.03
N ALA A 170 -4.78 15.52 -18.57
CA ALA A 170 -3.61 14.74 -19.02
C ALA A 170 -3.35 13.57 -18.05
N PRO A 171 -3.44 12.29 -18.45
CA PRO A 171 -3.00 11.19 -17.63
C PRO A 171 -1.48 11.25 -17.48
N ALA A 172 -0.98 11.20 -16.23
CA ALA A 172 0.44 11.06 -15.94
C ALA A 172 1.01 9.87 -16.72
N GLY A 173 2.06 10.12 -17.51
CA GLY A 173 2.65 9.13 -18.40
C GLY A 173 3.24 7.95 -17.62
N ILE A 174 2.53 6.84 -17.64
CA ILE A 174 3.11 5.54 -17.35
C ILE A 174 3.84 5.14 -18.63
N SER A 175 5.17 5.24 -18.65
CA SER A 175 5.99 4.71 -19.75
C SER A 175 5.70 3.22 -19.89
N ALA A 176 5.10 2.84 -21.02
CA ALA A 176 4.84 1.45 -21.36
C ALA A 176 6.16 0.69 -21.53
N PRO A 177 6.29 -0.55 -21.09
CA PRO A 177 7.45 -1.39 -21.39
C PRO A 177 7.55 -1.61 -22.91
N GLY A 178 8.77 -1.42 -23.43
CA GLY A 178 9.07 -1.47 -24.84
C GLY A 178 8.59 -2.74 -25.52
N THR A 179 8.00 -2.56 -26.70
CA THR A 179 7.60 -3.63 -27.62
C THR A 179 8.85 -4.36 -28.13
N PRO A 180 8.90 -5.70 -28.12
CA PRO A 180 10.01 -6.43 -28.73
C PRO A 180 10.05 -6.21 -30.25
N PRO A 181 11.23 -6.22 -30.87
CA PRO A 181 11.37 -5.96 -32.31
C PRO A 181 10.67 -7.04 -33.15
N GLY A 182 9.79 -6.59 -34.01
CA GLY A 182 9.05 -7.43 -34.92
C GLY A 182 9.98 -8.13 -35.93
N SER A 183 9.78 -9.43 -36.09
CA SER A 183 10.33 -10.23 -37.18
C SER A 183 9.74 -9.76 -38.53
N GLY A 184 10.61 -9.31 -39.44
CA GLY A 184 10.23 -8.86 -40.75
C GLY A 184 9.70 -10.01 -41.66
N PRO A 185 8.89 -9.68 -42.67
CA PRO A 185 8.30 -10.67 -43.55
C PRO A 185 9.33 -11.18 -44.58
N SER A 186 9.42 -12.52 -44.68
CA SER A 186 10.16 -13.22 -45.74
C SER A 186 9.48 -13.02 -47.08
N ALA A 187 10.26 -12.62 -48.09
CA ALA A 187 9.82 -12.50 -49.44
C ALA A 187 9.58 -13.88 -50.14
N PRO A 188 8.64 -14.01 -51.06
CA PRO A 188 8.40 -15.28 -51.79
C PRO A 188 9.43 -15.44 -52.92
N GLY A 189 10.13 -16.58 -52.91
CA GLY A 189 11.00 -17.03 -53.97
C GLY A 189 10.22 -17.54 -55.19
N SER A 190 10.59 -17.08 -56.35
CA SER A 190 10.08 -17.55 -57.64
C SER A 190 10.59 -18.98 -57.96
N ALA A 191 9.71 -19.77 -58.50
CA ALA A 191 10.03 -21.04 -59.15
C ALA A 191 10.51 -20.80 -60.61
N PRO A 192 11.18 -21.76 -61.21
CA PRO A 192 10.65 -22.33 -62.44
C PRO A 192 10.14 -23.79 -62.27
#